data_0d81b43684a7a547470c0fe1685893ac
#
_entry.id   0d81b43684a7a547470c0fe1685893ac
#
_cell.length_a   1.000
_cell.length_b   1.000
_cell.length_c   1.000
_cell.angle_alpha   90.00
_cell.angle_beta   90.00
_cell.angle_gamma   90.00
#
_symmetry.space_group_name_H-M   'P 1'
#
loop_
_entity.id
_entity.type
_entity.pdbx_description
1 polymer ?
#
loop_
_entity_poly.entity_id
_entity_poly.type
_entity_poly.pdbx_seq_one_letter_code
_entity_poly.pdbx_strand_id
1 'polypeptide(L)'
;DIETESRWIGSGEVLLEMLLHPDVNINMFGNVYIRGVASGLSYNSYIVNWMAESNPEFKKRVKRGALLQFPNPVDWSEVTNVVYQYLLHNPGALELPSVLLIENALHQVYGGVQND
;
A
#
# COMPACT_ATOMS: atom_id res chain seq x y z
N ASP A 1 -24.42 6.20 -8.95
CA ASP A 1 -24.72 7.57 -9.32
C ASP A 1 -23.41 8.37 -9.48
N ILE A 2 -23.52 9.57 -9.99
CA ILE A 2 -22.37 10.41 -10.29
C ILE A 2 -21.54 10.70 -9.05
N GLU A 3 -22.16 10.92 -7.94
CA GLU A 3 -21.47 11.22 -6.70
C GLU A 3 -20.67 10.03 -6.22
N THR A 4 -21.23 8.84 -6.31
CA THR A 4 -20.53 7.61 -5.98
C THR A 4 -19.36 7.39 -6.93
N GLU A 5 -19.57 7.62 -8.22
CA GLU A 5 -18.54 7.47 -9.23
C GLU A 5 -17.38 8.44 -9.01
N SER A 6 -17.69 9.68 -8.63
CA SER A 6 -16.67 10.69 -8.40
C SER A 6 -15.85 10.41 -7.14
N ARG A 7 -16.39 9.62 -6.21
CA ARG A 7 -15.66 9.24 -5.01
C ARG A 7 -14.55 8.25 -5.31
N TRP A 8 -14.74 7.44 -6.34
CA TRP A 8 -13.89 6.31 -6.70
C TRP A 8 -12.94 5.91 -5.53
N ILE A 9 -11.80 5.33 -5.73
CA ILE A 9 -11.00 4.81 -4.63
C ILE A 9 -10.09 5.91 -4.03
N GLY A 10 -10.71 6.98 -3.51
CA GLY A 10 -9.93 8.09 -2.96
C GLY A 10 -9.65 7.97 -1.47
N SER A 11 -10.56 7.36 -0.71
CA SER A 11 -10.43 7.26 0.74
C SER A 11 -10.42 5.81 1.19
N GLY A 12 -9.95 5.59 2.41
CA GLY A 12 -9.97 4.27 3.03
C GLY A 12 -11.37 3.72 3.16
N GLU A 13 -12.35 4.59 3.45
CA GLU A 13 -13.74 4.18 3.56
C GLU A 13 -14.25 3.55 2.26
N VAL A 14 -14.00 4.20 1.13
CA VAL A 14 -14.42 3.68 -0.16
C VAL A 14 -13.68 2.38 -0.47
N LEU A 15 -12.39 2.33 -0.21
CA LEU A 15 -11.61 1.11 -0.44
C LEU A 15 -12.18 -0.06 0.39
N LEU A 16 -12.46 0.18 1.67
CA LEU A 16 -13.02 -0.86 2.52
C LEU A 16 -14.39 -1.33 2.02
N GLU A 17 -15.26 -0.40 1.61
CA GLU A 17 -16.54 -0.75 1.00
C GLU A 17 -16.36 -1.67 -0.20
N MET A 18 -15.38 -1.38 -1.05
CA MET A 18 -15.12 -2.20 -2.22
C MET A 18 -14.64 -3.60 -1.83
N LEU A 19 -13.76 -3.70 -0.85
CA LEU A 19 -13.24 -4.99 -0.41
C LEU A 19 -14.33 -5.85 0.25
N LEU A 20 -15.35 -5.23 0.84
CA LEU A 20 -16.45 -5.93 1.48
C LEU A 20 -17.64 -6.11 0.55
N HIS A 21 -17.59 -5.58 -0.66
CA HIS A 21 -18.72 -5.55 -1.56
C HIS A 21 -19.04 -6.96 -2.08
N PRO A 22 -20.33 -7.34 -2.11
CA PRO A 22 -20.72 -8.66 -2.61
C PRO A 22 -20.60 -8.80 -4.12
N ASP A 23 -20.58 -7.70 -4.88
CA ASP A 23 -20.36 -7.75 -6.32
C ASP A 23 -18.91 -8.08 -6.58
N VAL A 24 -18.67 -9.19 -7.27
CA VAL A 24 -17.32 -9.70 -7.55
C VAL A 24 -16.48 -8.69 -8.31
N ASN A 25 -17.07 -7.96 -9.24
CA ASN A 25 -16.32 -6.98 -10.02
C ASN A 25 -15.86 -5.80 -9.18
N ILE A 26 -16.71 -5.32 -8.30
CA ILE A 26 -16.38 -4.20 -7.40
C ILE A 26 -15.30 -4.64 -6.42
N ASN A 27 -15.45 -5.83 -5.86
CA ASN A 27 -14.46 -6.40 -4.97
C ASN A 27 -13.10 -6.52 -5.68
N MET A 28 -13.11 -7.01 -6.91
CA MET A 28 -11.91 -7.15 -7.70
C MET A 28 -11.21 -5.82 -7.95
N PHE A 29 -11.97 -4.74 -8.20
CA PHE A 29 -11.38 -3.42 -8.39
C PHE A 29 -10.60 -2.98 -7.15
N GLY A 30 -11.15 -3.22 -5.96
CA GLY A 30 -10.44 -2.91 -4.73
C GLY A 30 -9.13 -3.68 -4.61
N ASN A 31 -9.16 -4.96 -4.91
CA ASN A 31 -7.98 -5.82 -4.86
C ASN A 31 -6.91 -5.39 -5.89
N VAL A 32 -7.34 -5.11 -7.11
CA VAL A 32 -6.43 -4.68 -8.17
C VAL A 32 -5.80 -3.32 -7.84
N TYR A 33 -6.59 -2.43 -7.25
CA TYR A 33 -6.08 -1.14 -6.83
C TYR A 33 -4.96 -1.30 -5.79
N ILE A 34 -5.18 -2.14 -4.78
CA ILE A 34 -4.16 -2.40 -3.75
C ILE A 34 -2.90 -2.95 -4.41
N ARG A 35 -3.06 -3.90 -5.30
CA ARG A 35 -1.92 -4.51 -6.00
C ARG A 35 -1.15 -3.48 -6.81
N GLY A 36 -1.86 -2.59 -7.50
CA GLY A 36 -1.23 -1.54 -8.29
C GLY A 36 -0.42 -0.58 -7.42
N VAL A 37 -0.99 -0.13 -6.30
CA VAL A 37 -0.30 0.76 -5.37
C VAL A 37 0.91 0.05 -4.78
N ALA A 38 0.74 -1.18 -4.32
CA ALA A 38 1.83 -1.96 -3.73
C ALA A 38 2.96 -2.17 -4.74
N SER A 39 2.64 -2.48 -5.98
CA SER A 39 3.63 -2.67 -7.04
C SER A 39 4.42 -1.39 -7.29
N GLY A 40 3.73 -0.24 -7.31
CA GLY A 40 4.39 1.05 -7.49
C GLY A 40 5.31 1.39 -6.34
N LEU A 41 4.88 1.12 -5.11
CA LEU A 41 5.70 1.38 -3.93
C LEU A 41 6.92 0.46 -3.90
N SER A 42 6.75 -0.79 -4.29
CA SER A 42 7.85 -1.74 -4.36
C SER A 42 8.89 -1.32 -5.40
N TYR A 43 8.41 -0.91 -6.57
CA TYR A 43 9.31 -0.45 -7.63
C TYR A 43 10.05 0.81 -7.20
N ASN A 44 9.34 1.74 -6.59
CA ASN A 44 9.98 2.96 -6.08
C ASN A 44 11.07 2.63 -5.06
N SER A 45 10.81 1.70 -4.17
CA SER A 45 11.80 1.26 -3.17
C SER A 45 13.03 0.65 -3.84
N TYR A 46 12.81 -0.14 -4.88
CA TYR A 46 13.91 -0.73 -5.64
C TYR A 46 14.81 0.35 -6.27
N ILE A 47 14.18 1.35 -6.91
CA ILE A 47 14.94 2.43 -7.55
C ILE A 47 15.71 3.26 -6.53
N VAL A 48 15.04 3.62 -5.42
CA VAL A 48 15.68 4.40 -4.35
C VAL A 48 16.88 3.64 -3.78
N ASN A 49 16.72 2.36 -3.54
CA ASN A 49 17.81 1.54 -3.01
C ASN A 49 18.98 1.45 -3.99
N TRP A 50 18.67 1.28 -5.27
CA TRP A 50 19.69 1.25 -6.31
C TRP A 50 20.48 2.57 -6.37
N MET A 51 19.76 3.69 -6.30
CA MET A 51 20.40 5.02 -6.29
C MET A 51 21.26 5.20 -5.04
N ALA A 52 20.79 4.74 -3.90
CA ALA A 52 21.54 4.85 -2.64
C ALA A 52 22.85 4.05 -2.69
N GLU A 53 22.83 2.88 -3.32
CA GLU A 53 24.03 2.08 -3.45
C GLU A 53 25.08 2.73 -4.35
N SER A 54 24.62 3.52 -5.32
CA SER A 54 25.51 4.19 -6.28
C SER A 54 25.98 5.56 -5.81
N ASN A 55 25.36 6.13 -4.79
CA ASN A 55 25.65 7.50 -4.35
C ASN A 55 25.66 7.59 -2.82
N PRO A 56 26.86 7.66 -2.20
CA PRO A 56 26.95 7.73 -0.74
C PRO A 56 26.25 8.92 -0.11
N GLU A 57 26.22 10.06 -0.78
CA GLU A 57 25.52 11.24 -0.25
C GLU A 57 24.03 11.03 -0.23
N PHE A 58 23.49 10.42 -1.28
CA PHE A 58 22.08 10.10 -1.33
C PHE A 58 21.73 9.06 -0.27
N LYS A 59 22.57 8.05 -0.10
CA LYS A 59 22.37 6.99 0.89
C LYS A 59 22.18 7.55 2.29
N LYS A 60 22.92 8.60 2.64
CA LYS A 60 22.80 9.23 3.95
C LYS A 60 21.43 9.87 4.18
N ARG A 61 20.72 10.23 3.11
CA ARG A 61 19.43 10.89 3.18
C ARG A 61 18.26 9.93 3.17
N VAL A 62 18.49 8.67 2.80
CA VAL A 62 17.43 7.67 2.74
C VAL A 62 17.18 7.12 4.12
N LYS A 63 15.95 7.23 4.60
CA LYS A 63 15.56 6.67 5.89
C LYS A 63 15.37 5.17 5.76
N ARG A 64 16.06 4.42 6.59
CA ARG A 64 15.83 2.99 6.67
C ARG A 64 14.43 2.74 7.18
N GLY A 65 13.82 1.68 6.72
CA GLY A 65 12.45 1.38 7.06
C GLY A 65 11.42 2.11 6.22
N ALA A 66 11.85 3.13 5.47
CA ALA A 66 10.94 3.81 4.53
C ALA A 66 10.74 3.00 3.26
N LEU A 67 11.58 2.02 3.01
CA LEU A 67 11.53 1.19 1.81
C LEU A 67 10.77 -0.10 2.10
N LEU A 68 10.00 -0.55 1.11
CA LEU A 68 9.27 -1.80 1.21
C LEU A 68 10.10 -2.96 0.68
N GLN A 69 10.02 -4.08 1.38
CA GLN A 69 10.69 -5.31 0.98
C GLN A 69 9.69 -6.45 1.00
N PHE A 70 9.16 -6.76 -0.17
CA PHE A 70 8.24 -7.89 -0.30
C PHE A 70 9.01 -9.20 -0.47
N PRO A 71 8.46 -10.30 0.04
CA PRO A 71 9.02 -11.63 -0.26
C PRO A 71 9.03 -11.86 -1.76
N ASN A 72 9.90 -12.73 -2.22
CA ASN A 72 9.97 -13.10 -3.62
C ASN A 72 9.79 -14.63 -3.74
N PRO A 73 8.71 -15.11 -4.32
CA PRO A 73 7.64 -14.38 -5.01
C PRO A 73 6.69 -13.67 -4.05
N VAL A 74 6.01 -12.65 -4.54
CA VAL A 74 5.03 -11.91 -3.75
C VAL A 74 3.73 -12.70 -3.67
N ASP A 75 3.22 -12.86 -2.46
CA ASP A 75 1.88 -13.42 -2.26
C ASP A 75 0.88 -12.27 -2.21
N TRP A 76 0.21 -12.03 -3.34
CA TRP A 76 -0.72 -10.90 -3.44
C TRP A 76 -1.95 -11.06 -2.55
N SER A 77 -2.36 -12.29 -2.25
CA SER A 77 -3.46 -12.52 -1.31
C SER A 77 -3.08 -12.05 0.08
N GLU A 78 -1.83 -12.31 0.49
CA GLU A 78 -1.33 -11.84 1.77
C GLU A 78 -1.25 -10.32 1.80
N VAL A 79 -0.72 -9.71 0.74
CA VAL A 79 -0.60 -8.25 0.66
C VAL A 79 -1.96 -7.59 0.78
N THR A 80 -2.95 -8.09 0.04
CA THR A 80 -4.31 -7.57 0.12
C THR A 80 -4.88 -7.73 1.52
N ASN A 81 -4.66 -8.89 2.15
CA ASN A 81 -5.16 -9.12 3.49
C ASN A 81 -4.52 -8.19 4.52
N VAL A 82 -3.24 -7.90 4.39
CA VAL A 82 -2.55 -6.95 5.26
C VAL A 82 -3.25 -5.60 5.22
N VAL A 83 -3.58 -5.12 4.03
CA VAL A 83 -4.29 -3.84 3.87
C VAL A 83 -5.70 -3.93 4.45
N TYR A 84 -6.42 -5.00 4.14
CA TYR A 84 -7.78 -5.21 4.63
C TYR A 84 -7.83 -5.19 6.16
N GLN A 85 -6.94 -5.92 6.81
CA GLN A 85 -6.88 -5.97 8.27
C GLN A 85 -6.54 -4.60 8.86
N TYR A 86 -5.64 -3.87 8.21
CA TYR A 86 -5.30 -2.52 8.66
C TYR A 86 -6.52 -1.61 8.63
N LEU A 87 -7.30 -1.65 7.57
CA LEU A 87 -8.50 -0.83 7.45
C LEU A 87 -9.53 -1.19 8.52
N LEU A 88 -9.72 -2.49 8.77
CA LEU A 88 -10.65 -2.95 9.80
C LEU A 88 -10.26 -2.50 11.21
N HIS A 89 -8.96 -2.47 11.48
CA HIS A 89 -8.48 -2.15 12.83
C HIS A 89 -8.21 -0.67 13.04
N ASN A 90 -8.40 0.16 12.01
CA ASN A 90 -8.18 1.60 12.12
C ASN A 90 -9.37 2.39 11.59
N PRO A 91 -10.58 2.16 12.17
CA PRO A 91 -11.79 2.83 11.68
C PRO A 91 -11.72 4.35 11.75
N GLY A 92 -10.96 4.89 12.69
CA GLY A 92 -10.80 6.34 12.82
C GLY A 92 -9.95 6.97 11.74
N ALA A 93 -9.24 6.17 10.94
CA ALA A 93 -8.37 6.66 9.89
C ALA A 93 -8.97 6.56 8.49
N LEU A 94 -10.20 6.03 8.36
CA LEU A 94 -10.77 5.73 7.05
C LEU A 94 -11.07 6.95 6.19
N GLU A 95 -11.06 8.14 6.77
CA GLU A 95 -11.24 9.37 6.01
C GLU A 95 -9.97 9.75 5.23
N LEU A 96 -8.84 9.18 5.60
CA LEU A 96 -7.57 9.49 4.95
C LEU A 96 -7.51 8.89 3.54
N PRO A 97 -6.65 9.42 2.68
CA PRO A 97 -6.47 8.87 1.35
C PRO A 97 -6.10 7.39 1.39
N SER A 98 -6.73 6.61 0.52
CA SER A 98 -6.48 5.17 0.47
C SER A 98 -5.02 4.83 0.20
N VAL A 99 -4.34 5.60 -0.64
CA VAL A 99 -2.91 5.37 -0.92
C VAL A 99 -2.09 5.47 0.35
N LEU A 100 -2.36 6.46 1.19
CA LEU A 100 -1.66 6.64 2.45
C LEU A 100 -1.90 5.46 3.39
N LEU A 101 -3.13 4.99 3.46
CA LEU A 101 -3.48 3.86 4.33
C LEU A 101 -2.84 2.57 3.84
N ILE A 102 -2.81 2.36 2.54
CA ILE A 102 -2.13 1.20 1.95
C ILE A 102 -0.64 1.27 2.29
N GLU A 103 -0.02 2.42 2.10
CA GLU A 103 1.38 2.61 2.41
C GLU A 103 1.67 2.31 3.88
N ASN A 104 0.87 2.87 4.78
CA ASN A 104 1.04 2.63 6.22
C ASN A 104 0.89 1.15 6.57
N ALA A 105 -0.11 0.49 6.01
CA ALA A 105 -0.34 -0.93 6.24
C ALA A 105 0.85 -1.77 5.80
N LEU A 106 1.33 -1.50 4.60
CA LEU A 106 2.43 -2.27 4.03
C LEU A 106 3.75 -2.01 4.74
N HIS A 107 3.98 -0.79 5.22
CA HIS A 107 5.18 -0.49 5.99
C HIS A 107 5.22 -1.23 7.32
N GLN A 108 4.08 -1.50 7.93
CA GLN A 108 4.05 -2.23 9.19
C GLN A 108 4.52 -3.68 9.04
N VAL A 109 4.28 -4.28 7.88
CA VAL A 109 4.59 -5.69 7.64
C VAL A 109 5.82 -5.86 6.77
N TYR A 110 5.98 -5.02 5.78
CA TYR A 110 7.03 -5.14 4.76
C TYR A 110 8.02 -4.00 4.78
N GLY A 111 8.00 -3.19 5.80
CA GLY A 111 8.97 -2.10 5.92
C GLY A 111 10.38 -2.64 5.98
N GLY A 112 11.32 -1.88 5.43
CA GLY A 112 12.71 -2.27 5.43
C GLY A 112 13.28 -2.42 6.83
N VAL A 113 14.34 -3.18 6.95
CA VAL A 113 14.98 -3.48 8.22
C VAL A 113 15.57 -2.20 8.83
N GLN A 114 15.28 -1.99 10.11
CA GLN A 114 15.75 -0.82 10.86
C GLN A 114 17.11 -1.04 11.50
N ASN A 115 17.86 -1.99 11.05
CA ASN A 115 19.16 -2.32 11.64
C ASN A 115 20.22 -1.34 11.20
N ASP A 116 20.95 -0.84 12.15
CA ASP A 116 22.07 0.05 11.87
C ASP A 116 23.29 -0.36 12.63
#